data_f30c0f59f51ded1a4aa278d2059ec985
#
_entry.id   f30c0f59f51ded1a4aa278d2059ec985
#
_cell.length_a   1.000
_cell.length_b   1.000
_cell.length_c   1.000
_cell.angle_alpha   90.00
_cell.angle_beta   90.00
_cell.angle_gamma   90.00
#
_symmetry.space_group_name_H-M   'P 1'
#
loop_
_entity.id
_entity.type
_entity.pdbx_description
1 polymer ?
#
loop_
_entity_poly.entity_id
_entity_poly.type
_entity_poly.pdbx_seq_one_letter_code
_entity_poly.pdbx_strand_id
1 'polypeptide(L)'
;MLRRLLLSSQKQRQTQKLCCYFTTQTHPLREQLKKTTGLVGLPVLNNPIESYAKLCDEVLEKIQFVPENAAYRTVVEEIYKHRKEVTLSGKTVSEIEETIAAGQIEELAVQAKDELELIPKMREWKPWEFKHTIEIEKEENPTGIEKN
;
A
#
# COMPACT_ATOMS: atom_id res chain seq x y z
N MET A 1 36.80 -16.44 -30.67
CA MET A 1 36.44 -15.05 -30.28
C MET A 1 35.06 -14.56 -30.77
N LEU A 2 34.50 -15.13 -31.84
CA LEU A 2 33.18 -14.68 -32.41
C LEU A 2 31.93 -15.00 -31.57
N ARG A 3 31.95 -16.05 -30.73
CA ARG A 3 30.76 -16.41 -29.89
C ARG A 3 30.43 -15.43 -28.74
N ARG A 4 31.41 -14.67 -28.25
CA ARG A 4 31.18 -13.69 -27.16
C ARG A 4 30.51 -12.39 -27.65
N LEU A 5 30.68 -12.02 -28.89
CA LEU A 5 30.11 -10.81 -29.49
C LEU A 5 28.59 -10.96 -29.82
N LEU A 6 28.16 -12.18 -30.15
CA LEU A 6 26.75 -12.46 -30.46
C LEU A 6 25.84 -12.45 -29.21
N LEU A 7 26.35 -12.85 -28.03
CA LEU A 7 25.61 -12.85 -26.79
C LEU A 7 25.39 -11.44 -26.21
N SER A 8 26.31 -10.51 -26.46
CA SER A 8 26.15 -9.12 -26.02
C SER A 8 25.09 -8.38 -26.84
N SER A 9 24.99 -8.69 -28.14
CA SER A 9 23.98 -8.09 -29.02
C SER A 9 22.55 -8.56 -28.72
N GLN A 10 22.38 -9.80 -28.27
CA GLN A 10 21.06 -10.32 -27.87
C GLN A 10 20.57 -9.73 -26.52
N LYS A 11 21.49 -9.52 -25.58
CA LYS A 11 21.17 -8.91 -24.29
C LYS A 11 20.74 -7.43 -24.42
N GLN A 12 21.37 -6.70 -25.31
CA GLN A 12 20.99 -5.30 -25.61
C GLN A 12 19.62 -5.18 -26.32
N ARG A 13 19.26 -6.16 -27.18
CA ARG A 13 17.94 -6.15 -27.84
C ARG A 13 16.79 -6.49 -26.89
N GLN A 14 17.03 -7.25 -25.84
CA GLN A 14 16.01 -7.57 -24.83
C GLN A 14 15.73 -6.38 -23.89
N THR A 15 16.76 -5.63 -23.51
CA THR A 15 16.58 -4.42 -22.70
C THR A 15 15.89 -3.28 -23.45
N GLN A 16 16.13 -3.15 -24.75
CA GLN A 16 15.42 -2.17 -25.58
C GLN A 16 13.93 -2.52 -25.80
N LYS A 17 13.59 -3.82 -25.90
CA LYS A 17 12.18 -4.23 -26.00
C LYS A 17 11.38 -3.98 -24.72
N LEU A 18 11.98 -4.09 -23.54
CA LEU A 18 11.29 -3.73 -22.28
C LEU A 18 11.06 -2.22 -22.16
N CYS A 19 11.97 -1.39 -22.64
CA CYS A 19 11.82 0.06 -22.58
C CYS A 19 10.71 0.59 -23.50
N CYS A 20 10.49 -0.05 -24.67
CA CYS A 20 9.44 0.34 -25.62
C CYS A 20 8.03 -0.12 -25.18
N TYR A 21 7.91 -1.14 -24.33
CA TYR A 21 6.61 -1.60 -23.82
C TYR A 21 6.01 -0.63 -22.80
N PHE A 22 6.82 0.22 -22.17
CA PHE A 22 6.35 1.15 -21.14
C PHE A 22 5.84 2.49 -21.71
N THR A 23 6.07 2.77 -23.02
CA THR A 23 5.85 4.13 -23.57
C THR A 23 4.57 4.25 -24.41
N THR A 24 3.83 3.17 -24.70
CA THR A 24 2.68 3.23 -25.63
C THR A 24 1.39 2.55 -25.16
N GLN A 25 1.28 2.17 -23.89
CA GLN A 25 -0.04 1.89 -23.32
C GLN A 25 -0.62 3.22 -22.81
N THR A 26 -1.22 3.98 -23.72
CA THR A 26 -2.30 4.90 -23.34
C THR A 26 -3.39 4.02 -22.74
N HIS A 27 -3.39 3.90 -21.41
CA HIS A 27 -4.37 3.14 -20.65
C HIS A 27 -5.76 3.61 -21.06
N PRO A 28 -6.67 2.70 -21.49
CA PRO A 28 -8.06 3.05 -21.78
C PRO A 28 -8.83 3.63 -20.56
N LEU A 29 -8.17 3.68 -19.41
CA LEU A 29 -8.71 4.15 -18.13
C LEU A 29 -8.83 5.67 -17.99
N ARG A 30 -8.47 6.45 -19.02
CA ARG A 30 -8.62 7.91 -19.00
C ARG A 30 -10.08 8.35 -19.11
N GLU A 31 -11.00 7.42 -19.40
CA GLU A 31 -12.39 7.73 -19.71
C GLU A 31 -13.34 7.77 -18.50
N GLN A 32 -12.88 7.41 -17.29
CA GLN A 32 -13.75 7.39 -16.09
C GLN A 32 -13.17 8.19 -14.92
N LEU A 33 -12.72 9.43 -15.19
CA LEU A 33 -12.46 10.36 -14.11
C LEU A 33 -13.81 10.70 -13.43
N LYS A 34 -13.91 10.32 -12.16
CA LYS A 34 -15.03 10.75 -11.30
C LYS A 34 -15.15 12.26 -11.36
N LYS A 35 -16.38 12.78 -11.47
CA LYS A 35 -16.61 14.23 -11.40
C LYS A 35 -16.50 14.74 -9.96
N THR A 36 -16.80 13.90 -9.00
CA THR A 36 -16.75 14.20 -7.57
C THR A 36 -16.56 12.89 -6.78
N THR A 37 -15.93 12.96 -5.63
CA THR A 37 -15.85 11.84 -4.67
C THR A 37 -17.15 11.66 -3.90
N GLY A 38 -18.01 12.67 -3.85
CA GLY A 38 -19.18 12.72 -2.97
C GLY A 38 -18.86 12.93 -1.48
N LEU A 39 -17.58 13.05 -1.13
CA LEU A 39 -17.10 13.24 0.23
C LEU A 39 -16.61 14.69 0.42
N VAL A 40 -17.02 15.30 1.54
CA VAL A 40 -16.64 16.67 1.86
C VAL A 40 -15.14 16.74 2.19
N GLY A 41 -14.45 17.69 1.57
CA GLY A 41 -13.01 17.92 1.81
C GLY A 41 -12.07 16.97 1.06
N LEU A 42 -12.59 16.03 0.27
CA LEU A 42 -11.79 15.08 -0.49
C LEU A 42 -11.87 15.37 -2.01
N PRO A 43 -10.86 16.02 -2.61
CA PRO A 43 -10.84 16.30 -4.04
C PRO A 43 -10.55 15.02 -4.84
N VAL A 44 -11.10 14.97 -6.06
CA VAL A 44 -10.79 13.88 -7.01
C VAL A 44 -9.34 13.95 -7.47
N LEU A 45 -8.68 12.79 -7.54
CA LEU A 45 -7.32 12.67 -8.05
C LEU A 45 -7.32 12.64 -9.59
N ASN A 46 -6.47 13.45 -10.23
CA ASN A 46 -6.35 13.49 -11.68
C ASN A 46 -5.82 12.18 -12.29
N ASN A 47 -4.85 11.55 -11.64
CA ASN A 47 -4.26 10.27 -12.04
C ASN A 47 -4.27 9.32 -10.82
N PRO A 48 -5.44 8.76 -10.44
CA PRO A 48 -5.59 8.05 -9.17
C PRO A 48 -4.70 6.82 -9.07
N ILE A 49 -4.63 6.00 -10.11
CA ILE A 49 -3.83 4.75 -10.13
C ILE A 49 -2.34 5.06 -9.94
N GLU A 50 -1.80 5.96 -10.75
CA GLU A 50 -0.38 6.30 -10.72
C GLU A 50 0.02 7.02 -9.43
N SER A 51 -0.83 7.96 -8.97
CA SER A 51 -0.60 8.69 -7.73
C SER A 51 -0.64 7.78 -6.51
N TYR A 52 -1.59 6.85 -6.46
CA TYR A 52 -1.69 5.91 -5.36
C TYR A 52 -0.57 4.87 -5.36
N ALA A 53 -0.18 4.36 -6.54
CA ALA A 53 0.96 3.45 -6.65
C ALA A 53 2.26 4.08 -6.12
N LYS A 54 2.51 5.35 -6.43
CA LYS A 54 3.66 6.11 -5.89
C LYS A 54 3.62 6.22 -4.38
N LEU A 55 2.45 6.52 -3.81
CA LEU A 55 2.29 6.58 -2.35
C LEU A 55 2.56 5.22 -1.69
N CYS A 56 2.10 4.12 -2.29
CA CYS A 56 2.42 2.78 -1.80
C CYS A 56 3.93 2.51 -1.83
N ASP A 57 4.65 2.95 -2.88
CA ASP A 57 6.10 2.82 -2.95
C ASP A 57 6.82 3.62 -1.88
N GLU A 58 6.38 4.86 -1.63
CA GLU A 58 6.94 5.70 -0.58
C GLU A 58 6.74 5.10 0.82
N VAL A 59 5.56 4.50 1.09
CA VAL A 59 5.30 3.79 2.36
C VAL A 59 6.21 2.58 2.48
N LEU A 60 6.33 1.76 1.44
CA LEU A 60 7.18 0.57 1.43
C LEU A 60 8.67 0.90 1.59
N GLU A 61 9.12 2.04 1.10
CA GLU A 61 10.48 2.53 1.30
C GLU A 61 10.70 2.99 2.74
N LYS A 62 9.81 3.83 3.27
CA LYS A 62 9.96 4.38 4.62
C LYS A 62 9.80 3.34 5.72
N ILE A 63 8.94 2.33 5.54
CA ILE A 63 8.75 1.27 6.54
C ILE A 63 10.02 0.47 6.80
N GLN A 64 10.99 0.46 5.87
CA GLN A 64 12.28 -0.21 6.05
C GLN A 64 13.11 0.35 7.22
N PHE A 65 12.81 1.56 7.67
CA PHE A 65 13.45 2.15 8.86
C PHE A 65 12.97 1.53 10.18
N VAL A 66 11.87 0.79 10.16
CA VAL A 66 11.34 0.05 11.32
C VAL A 66 12.02 -1.33 11.39
N PRO A 67 12.40 -1.83 12.57
CA PRO A 67 13.03 -3.13 12.72
C PRO A 67 12.17 -4.29 12.16
N GLU A 68 12.80 -5.31 11.60
CA GLU A 68 12.12 -6.46 10.98
C GLU A 68 11.30 -7.30 11.98
N ASN A 69 11.71 -7.29 13.25
CA ASN A 69 11.00 -8.02 14.32
C ASN A 69 9.73 -7.29 14.81
N ALA A 70 9.47 -6.07 14.33
CA ALA A 70 8.28 -5.33 14.69
C ALA A 70 7.07 -5.83 13.87
N ALA A 71 6.04 -6.32 14.56
CA ALA A 71 4.79 -6.75 13.93
C ALA A 71 4.15 -5.63 13.07
N TYR A 72 4.29 -4.38 13.50
CA TYR A 72 3.86 -3.20 12.74
C TYR A 72 4.44 -3.19 11.33
N ARG A 73 5.77 -3.39 11.18
CA ARG A 73 6.43 -3.42 9.86
C ARG A 73 5.86 -4.53 8.98
N THR A 74 5.74 -5.73 9.52
CA THR A 74 5.24 -6.89 8.77
C THR A 74 3.83 -6.63 8.22
N VAL A 75 2.95 -6.12 9.07
CA VAL A 75 1.55 -5.83 8.69
C VAL A 75 1.46 -4.73 7.64
N VAL A 76 2.18 -3.61 7.84
CA VAL A 76 2.18 -2.49 6.89
C VAL A 76 2.76 -2.92 5.54
N GLU A 77 3.86 -3.66 5.53
CA GLU A 77 4.44 -4.18 4.29
C GLU A 77 3.47 -5.08 3.53
N GLU A 78 2.78 -5.99 4.21
CA GLU A 78 1.82 -6.90 3.60
C GLU A 78 0.65 -6.13 2.98
N ILE A 79 0.06 -5.19 3.73
CA ILE A 79 -1.05 -4.36 3.27
C ILE A 79 -0.65 -3.55 2.02
N TYR A 80 0.46 -2.84 2.06
CA TYR A 80 0.84 -1.96 0.94
C TYR A 80 1.40 -2.71 -0.26
N LYS A 81 2.02 -3.88 -0.08
CA LYS A 81 2.39 -4.79 -1.18
C LYS A 81 1.14 -5.29 -1.91
N HIS A 82 0.15 -5.77 -1.16
CA HIS A 82 -1.12 -6.22 -1.73
C HIS A 82 -1.86 -5.08 -2.46
N ARG A 83 -2.00 -3.92 -1.82
CA ARG A 83 -2.67 -2.74 -2.40
C ARG A 83 -1.98 -2.28 -3.69
N LYS A 84 -0.65 -2.25 -3.71
CA LYS A 84 0.13 -1.92 -4.90
C LYS A 84 -0.08 -2.93 -6.04
N GLU A 85 -0.04 -4.24 -5.73
CA GLU A 85 -0.28 -5.31 -6.71
C GLU A 85 -1.66 -5.17 -7.35
N VAL A 86 -2.70 -4.98 -6.54
CA VAL A 86 -4.08 -4.75 -7.02
C VAL A 86 -4.15 -3.49 -7.88
N THR A 87 -3.52 -2.40 -7.46
CA THR A 87 -3.51 -1.12 -8.20
C THR A 87 -2.85 -1.25 -9.58
N LEU A 88 -1.78 -2.03 -9.68
CA LEU A 88 -1.03 -2.24 -10.93
C LEU A 88 -1.58 -3.41 -11.79
N SER A 89 -2.64 -4.07 -11.35
CA SER A 89 -3.22 -5.23 -12.07
C SER A 89 -3.92 -4.89 -13.39
N GLY A 90 -3.98 -3.60 -13.78
CA GLY A 90 -4.64 -3.14 -15.01
C GLY A 90 -6.17 -3.08 -14.92
N LYS A 91 -6.74 -3.20 -13.73
CA LYS A 91 -8.17 -3.07 -13.46
C LYS A 91 -8.62 -1.60 -13.50
N THR A 92 -9.91 -1.40 -13.65
CA THR A 92 -10.53 -0.07 -13.49
C THR A 92 -10.47 0.41 -12.05
N VAL A 93 -10.57 1.73 -11.82
CA VAL A 93 -10.55 2.30 -10.47
C VAL A 93 -11.64 1.67 -9.58
N SER A 94 -12.84 1.46 -10.13
CA SER A 94 -13.96 0.85 -9.41
C SER A 94 -13.66 -0.60 -8.99
N GLU A 95 -13.07 -1.40 -9.86
CA GLU A 95 -12.68 -2.78 -9.55
C GLU A 95 -11.54 -2.85 -8.53
N ILE A 96 -10.63 -1.87 -8.55
CA ILE A 96 -9.57 -1.73 -7.55
C ILE A 96 -10.17 -1.44 -6.18
N GLU A 97 -11.10 -0.47 -6.11
CA GLU A 97 -11.80 -0.09 -4.88
C GLU A 97 -12.58 -1.27 -4.29
N GLU A 98 -13.30 -2.03 -5.13
CA GLU A 98 -14.02 -3.24 -4.71
C GLU A 98 -13.07 -4.36 -4.24
N THR A 99 -11.93 -4.53 -4.91
CA THR A 99 -10.97 -5.59 -4.56
C THR A 99 -10.28 -5.28 -3.23
N ILE A 100 -9.91 -4.02 -2.99
CA ILE A 100 -9.26 -3.56 -1.75
C ILE A 100 -10.28 -3.48 -0.61
N ALA A 101 -11.56 -3.18 -0.92
CA ALA A 101 -12.68 -3.08 0.01
C ALA A 101 -12.42 -2.15 1.23
N ALA A 102 -11.66 -1.07 1.04
CA ALA A 102 -11.27 -0.15 2.11
C ALA A 102 -11.59 1.33 1.78
N GLY A 103 -12.57 1.55 0.92
CA GLY A 103 -13.03 2.88 0.51
C GLY A 103 -12.60 3.27 -0.90
N GLN A 104 -12.80 4.54 -1.24
CA GLN A 104 -12.42 5.08 -2.54
C GLN A 104 -10.90 5.27 -2.64
N ILE A 105 -10.37 5.30 -3.86
CA ILE A 105 -8.92 5.44 -4.08
C ILE A 105 -8.36 6.75 -3.51
N GLU A 106 -9.19 7.80 -3.46
CA GLU A 106 -8.86 9.06 -2.82
C GLU A 106 -8.73 8.94 -1.30
N GLU A 107 -9.59 8.14 -0.65
CA GLU A 107 -9.50 7.83 0.78
C GLU A 107 -8.26 6.97 1.06
N LEU A 108 -7.99 5.98 0.21
CA LEU A 108 -6.78 5.16 0.29
C LEU A 108 -5.51 6.01 0.17
N ALA A 109 -5.55 7.06 -0.66
CA ALA A 109 -4.42 7.99 -0.79
C ALA A 109 -4.24 8.86 0.46
N VAL A 110 -5.31 9.24 1.15
CA VAL A 110 -5.24 9.92 2.45
C VAL A 110 -4.65 8.97 3.49
N GLN A 111 -5.17 7.75 3.60
CA GLN A 111 -4.62 6.73 4.51
C GLN A 111 -3.12 6.51 4.30
N ALA A 112 -2.66 6.45 3.04
CA ALA A 112 -1.24 6.29 2.74
C ALA A 112 -0.39 7.50 3.18
N LYS A 113 -0.92 8.71 3.07
CA LYS A 113 -0.24 9.92 3.57
C LYS A 113 -0.17 9.95 5.09
N ASP A 114 -1.27 9.59 5.76
CA ASP A 114 -1.32 9.48 7.22
C ASP A 114 -0.30 8.43 7.72
N GLU A 115 -0.19 7.31 7.02
CA GLU A 115 0.82 6.28 7.32
C GLU A 115 2.25 6.82 7.14
N LEU A 116 2.50 7.60 6.08
CA LEU A 116 3.80 8.25 5.86
C LEU A 116 4.18 9.23 6.96
N GLU A 117 3.21 9.84 7.63
CA GLU A 117 3.41 10.70 8.80
C GLU A 117 3.54 9.88 10.10
N LEU A 118 2.90 8.72 10.17
CA LEU A 118 2.93 7.85 11.35
C LEU A 118 4.26 7.08 11.48
N ILE A 119 4.83 6.59 10.38
CA ILE A 119 6.08 5.80 10.39
C ILE A 119 7.21 6.46 11.19
N PRO A 120 7.55 7.75 11.01
CA PRO A 120 8.59 8.39 11.81
C PRO A 120 8.23 8.47 13.30
N LYS A 121 6.96 8.68 13.65
CA LYS A 121 6.47 8.69 15.04
C LYS A 121 6.58 7.30 15.68
N MET A 122 6.21 6.25 14.94
CA MET A 122 6.34 4.87 15.40
C MET A 122 7.80 4.50 15.67
N ARG A 123 8.73 5.02 14.84
CA ARG A 123 10.17 4.85 15.05
C ARG A 123 10.66 5.54 16.34
N GLU A 124 10.09 6.68 16.68
CA GLU A 124 10.40 7.41 17.92
C GLU A 124 9.82 6.70 19.13
N TRP A 125 8.56 6.32 19.08
CA TRP A 125 7.83 5.69 20.19
C TRP A 125 8.28 4.25 20.48
N LYS A 126 8.73 3.52 19.47
CA LYS A 126 9.19 2.13 19.56
C LYS A 126 8.24 1.20 20.33
N PRO A 127 6.96 1.12 19.99
CA PRO A 127 5.98 0.34 20.75
C PRO A 127 6.31 -1.15 20.85
N TRP A 128 7.14 -1.67 19.95
CA TRP A 128 7.61 -3.07 19.98
C TRP A 128 8.63 -3.37 21.08
N GLU A 129 9.17 -2.36 21.76
CA GLU A 129 10.09 -2.52 22.91
C GLU A 129 9.31 -2.64 24.23
N PHE A 130 8.04 -2.23 24.27
CA PHE A 130 7.20 -2.29 25.47
C PHE A 130 6.74 -3.72 25.74
N LYS A 131 7.21 -4.27 26.85
CA LYS A 131 6.73 -5.54 27.42
C LYS A 131 5.75 -5.24 28.54
N HIS A 132 4.51 -4.96 28.23
CA HIS A 132 3.47 -4.86 29.22
C HIS A 132 2.83 -6.23 29.42
N THR A 133 2.92 -6.74 30.65
CA THR A 133 2.00 -7.80 31.11
C THR A 133 0.69 -7.12 31.40
N ILE A 134 -0.31 -7.38 30.57
CA ILE A 134 -1.68 -6.89 30.83
C ILE A 134 -2.26 -7.79 31.90
N GLU A 135 -2.33 -7.28 33.13
CA GLU A 135 -3.10 -7.91 34.20
C GLU A 135 -4.58 -7.56 33.96
N ILE A 136 -5.35 -8.53 33.51
CA ILE A 136 -6.81 -8.39 33.38
C ILE A 136 -7.37 -8.55 34.78
N GLU A 137 -7.71 -7.44 35.41
CA GLU A 137 -8.53 -7.47 36.61
C GLU A 137 -9.87 -8.10 36.24
N LYS A 138 -10.10 -9.31 36.73
CA LYS A 138 -11.43 -9.93 36.64
C LYS A 138 -12.31 -9.18 37.62
N GLU A 139 -13.22 -8.35 37.10
CA GLU A 139 -14.32 -7.83 37.92
C GLU A 139 -15.07 -9.03 38.53
N GLU A 140 -14.92 -9.21 39.83
CA GLU A 140 -15.77 -10.13 40.56
C GLU A 140 -17.22 -9.61 40.44
N ASN A 141 -18.06 -10.41 39.84
CA ASN A 141 -19.44 -10.07 39.52
C ASN A 141 -20.15 -9.65 40.83
N PRO A 142 -20.49 -8.36 41.03
CA PRO A 142 -21.05 -7.89 42.31
C PRO A 142 -22.49 -8.37 42.57
N THR A 143 -23.06 -9.08 41.60
CA THR A 143 -24.44 -9.58 41.68
C THR A 143 -24.51 -11.06 42.00
N GLY A 144 -24.03 -11.55 43.08
CA GLY A 144 -24.13 -12.93 43.61
C GLY A 144 -25.37 -13.76 43.21
N ILE A 145 -25.68 -13.81 41.92
CA ILE A 145 -26.73 -14.67 41.37
C ILE A 145 -26.08 -16.02 41.08
N GLU A 146 -26.05 -16.88 42.10
CA GLU A 146 -25.82 -18.29 41.88
C GLU A 146 -26.93 -18.83 40.97
N LYS A 147 -26.54 -19.30 39.81
CA LYS A 147 -27.45 -20.08 38.95
C LYS A 147 -27.57 -21.47 39.53
N ASN A 148 -28.69 -21.73 40.25
CA ASN A 148 -29.16 -23.09 40.53
C ASN A 148 -29.53 -23.81 39.22
#